data_21327af9f686b3e03eacac7ecc00d22c
#
_entry.id   21327af9f686b3e03eacac7ecc00d22c
#
_cell.length_a   1.000
_cell.length_b   1.000
_cell.length_c   1.000
_cell.angle_alpha   90.00
_cell.angle_beta   90.00
_cell.angle_gamma   90.00
#
_symmetry.space_group_name_H-M   'P 1'
#
loop_
_entity.id
_entity.type
_entity.pdbx_description
1 polymer ?
#
loop_
_entity_poly.entity_id
_entity_poly.type
_entity_poly.pdbx_seq_one_letter_code
_entity_poly.pdbx_strand_id
1 'polypeptide(L)'
;MNKKITSIAVAILVIAGAIMLLSNSKQKNASLEKLYVVNTGSLTGTFNAIQNAYTSDLQEHFEVELVQAKGCAKGKAILSKLEAPAFMIWEGYNLVGAMSGKNPECALDITADNFVRADWKYNYIVSSTDSNLGINDLVGSDRSYKFGYAIVGPFDLWVNELSKQIQTDLKPVAYESSGAASMALINGEIDFLVVNGKQVAKFEAQGKMIKVATFNPEGDGETPAIKSFADFTGADKGVVEFFLFANGSQEQKQQLIEVLNTIHADQNANATKWYSSAMGFVNSLKYDQGTAYERSIAIAESHLK
;
A
#
# COMPACT_ATOMS: atom_id res chain seq x y z
N MET A 1 5.67 -29.44 60.76
CA MET A 1 4.51 -29.57 59.84
C MET A 1 4.66 -28.85 58.50
N ASN A 2 5.90 -28.47 58.04
CA ASN A 2 6.06 -27.59 56.86
C ASN A 2 6.80 -28.20 55.64
N LYS A 3 7.30 -29.42 55.71
CA LYS A 3 8.03 -30.05 54.58
C LYS A 3 7.14 -30.69 53.50
N LYS A 4 5.90 -31.09 53.85
CA LYS A 4 4.97 -31.70 52.87
C LYS A 4 4.25 -30.67 51.98
N ILE A 5 4.03 -29.44 52.47
CA ILE A 5 3.35 -28.38 51.70
C ILE A 5 4.26 -27.82 50.61
N THR A 6 5.56 -27.68 50.87
CA THR A 6 6.57 -27.20 49.90
C THR A 6 6.75 -28.16 48.73
N SER A 7 6.68 -29.49 48.97
CA SER A 7 6.82 -30.50 47.91
C SER A 7 5.60 -30.55 46.97
N ILE A 8 4.43 -30.25 47.44
CA ILE A 8 3.19 -30.23 46.61
C ILE A 8 3.21 -28.96 45.71
N ALA A 9 3.59 -27.80 46.23
CA ALA A 9 3.66 -26.56 45.46
C ALA A 9 4.70 -26.62 44.31
N VAL A 10 5.86 -27.25 44.54
CA VAL A 10 6.90 -27.46 43.51
C VAL A 10 6.41 -28.42 42.43
N ALA A 11 5.72 -29.51 42.81
CA ALA A 11 5.16 -30.46 41.84
C ALA A 11 4.08 -29.83 40.92
N ILE A 12 3.22 -28.96 41.47
CA ILE A 12 2.19 -28.25 40.68
C ILE A 12 2.84 -27.25 39.69
N LEU A 13 3.87 -26.55 40.10
CA LEU A 13 4.61 -25.62 39.21
C LEU A 13 5.37 -26.36 38.08
N VAL A 14 5.92 -27.52 38.33
CA VAL A 14 6.60 -28.33 37.29
C VAL A 14 5.57 -28.92 36.32
N ILE A 15 4.41 -29.35 36.77
CA ILE A 15 3.34 -29.85 35.91
C ILE A 15 2.72 -28.72 35.07
N ALA A 16 2.51 -27.53 35.62
CA ALA A 16 2.03 -26.37 34.86
C ALA A 16 3.05 -25.93 33.83
N GLY A 17 4.35 -25.91 34.15
CA GLY A 17 5.42 -25.61 33.21
C GLY A 17 5.54 -26.65 32.08
N ALA A 18 5.37 -27.93 32.38
CA ALA A 18 5.39 -29.01 31.41
C ALA A 18 4.14 -28.97 30.47
N ILE A 19 2.98 -28.61 30.99
CA ILE A 19 1.76 -28.43 30.18
C ILE A 19 1.91 -27.22 29.24
N MET A 20 2.50 -26.11 29.68
CA MET A 20 2.78 -24.97 28.81
C MET A 20 3.84 -25.30 27.74
N LEU A 21 4.86 -26.06 28.07
CA LEU A 21 5.87 -26.52 27.10
C LEU A 21 5.30 -27.52 26.10
N LEU A 22 4.36 -28.40 26.53
CA LEU A 22 3.68 -29.35 25.65
C LEU A 22 2.60 -28.71 24.80
N SER A 23 1.95 -27.63 25.25
CA SER A 23 1.02 -26.87 24.44
C SER A 23 1.75 -26.06 23.35
N ASN A 24 2.91 -25.47 23.67
CA ASN A 24 3.75 -24.79 22.68
C ASN A 24 4.44 -25.76 21.69
N SER A 25 4.70 -27.03 22.09
CA SER A 25 5.28 -28.03 21.17
C SER A 25 4.25 -28.66 20.25
N LYS A 26 2.97 -28.70 20.63
CA LYS A 26 1.88 -29.17 19.75
C LYS A 26 1.51 -28.15 18.67
N GLN A 27 1.80 -26.86 18.88
CA GLN A 27 1.58 -25.82 17.87
C GLN A 27 2.61 -25.84 16.72
N LYS A 28 3.75 -26.51 16.89
CA LYS A 28 4.80 -26.60 15.86
C LYS A 28 4.57 -27.64 14.75
N ASN A 29 3.53 -28.49 14.86
CA ASN A 29 3.23 -29.55 13.87
C ASN A 29 1.85 -29.42 13.21
N ALA A 30 1.11 -28.31 13.40
CA ALA A 30 -0.01 -28.01 12.52
C ALA A 30 0.58 -27.58 11.17
N SER A 31 0.21 -28.27 10.10
CA SER A 31 0.54 -27.82 8.74
C SER A 31 0.05 -26.37 8.59
N LEU A 32 0.96 -25.48 8.18
CA LEU A 32 0.59 -24.09 7.92
C LEU A 32 -0.56 -24.07 6.89
N GLU A 33 -1.56 -23.24 7.13
CA GLU A 33 -2.63 -23.06 6.17
C GLU A 33 -2.10 -22.40 4.90
N LYS A 34 -2.59 -22.87 3.74
CA LYS A 34 -2.20 -22.32 2.45
C LYS A 34 -2.80 -20.92 2.27
N LEU A 35 -1.97 -19.96 1.84
CA LEU A 35 -2.37 -18.60 1.50
C LEU A 35 -1.76 -18.19 0.16
N TYR A 36 -2.61 -17.82 -0.79
CA TYR A 36 -2.14 -17.18 -2.02
C TYR A 36 -1.92 -15.68 -1.83
N VAL A 37 -0.77 -15.18 -2.24
CA VAL A 37 -0.53 -13.73 -2.36
C VAL A 37 -0.60 -13.35 -3.83
N VAL A 38 -1.63 -12.60 -4.22
CA VAL A 38 -1.87 -12.23 -5.62
C VAL A 38 -1.23 -10.88 -5.91
N ASN A 39 -0.18 -10.88 -6.73
CA ASN A 39 0.55 -9.68 -7.11
C ASN A 39 0.05 -9.12 -8.44
N THR A 40 -0.58 -7.96 -8.40
CA THR A 40 -1.10 -7.25 -9.58
C THR A 40 -0.10 -6.28 -10.19
N GLY A 41 1.03 -6.01 -9.52
CA GLY A 41 2.06 -5.10 -9.99
C GLY A 41 2.95 -5.67 -11.09
N SER A 42 3.71 -4.79 -11.75
CA SER A 42 4.79 -5.21 -12.66
C SER A 42 5.96 -5.78 -11.85
N LEU A 43 6.71 -6.73 -12.40
CA LEU A 43 7.85 -7.38 -11.71
C LEU A 43 8.92 -6.40 -11.22
N THR A 44 9.07 -5.25 -11.85
CA THR A 44 10.01 -4.19 -11.49
C THR A 44 9.36 -3.04 -10.73
N GLY A 45 8.05 -3.11 -10.47
CA GLY A 45 7.28 -2.04 -9.85
C GLY A 45 7.32 -2.04 -8.33
N THR A 46 6.93 -0.93 -7.76
CA THR A 46 6.77 -0.73 -6.31
C THR A 46 5.83 -1.76 -5.68
N PHE A 47 4.74 -2.09 -6.36
CA PHE A 47 3.77 -3.09 -5.91
C PHE A 47 4.39 -4.47 -5.72
N ASN A 48 5.23 -4.90 -6.67
CA ASN A 48 5.93 -6.17 -6.54
C ASN A 48 6.89 -6.17 -5.35
N ALA A 49 7.58 -5.06 -5.12
CA ALA A 49 8.51 -4.95 -4.00
C ALA A 49 7.81 -5.08 -2.64
N ILE A 50 6.66 -4.41 -2.45
CA ILE A 50 5.92 -4.49 -1.20
C ILE A 50 5.24 -5.83 -1.02
N GLN A 51 4.68 -6.42 -2.08
CA GLN A 51 4.07 -7.74 -1.97
C GLN A 51 5.09 -8.83 -1.68
N ASN A 52 6.30 -8.72 -2.22
CA ASN A 52 7.39 -9.61 -1.85
C ASN A 52 7.81 -9.47 -0.38
N ALA A 53 7.79 -8.24 0.15
CA ALA A 53 8.07 -8.01 1.57
C ALA A 53 6.99 -8.67 2.46
N TYR A 54 5.70 -8.49 2.15
CA TYR A 54 4.62 -9.19 2.84
C TYR A 54 4.70 -10.70 2.66
N THR A 55 4.99 -11.19 1.47
CA THR A 55 5.14 -12.65 1.22
C THR A 55 6.20 -13.23 2.14
N SER A 56 7.34 -12.56 2.27
CA SER A 56 8.42 -12.99 3.15
C SER A 56 7.99 -13.09 4.61
N ASP A 57 7.28 -12.07 5.11
CA ASP A 57 6.83 -12.05 6.51
C ASP A 57 5.68 -13.04 6.76
N LEU A 58 4.75 -13.18 5.80
CA LEU A 58 3.63 -14.12 5.90
C LEU A 58 4.06 -15.59 5.86
N GLN A 59 5.19 -15.94 5.24
CA GLN A 59 5.73 -17.30 5.20
C GLN A 59 6.08 -17.85 6.58
N GLU A 60 6.23 -17.02 7.58
CA GLU A 60 6.41 -17.46 8.97
C GLU A 60 5.11 -18.00 9.61
N HIS A 61 3.95 -17.68 9.02
CA HIS A 61 2.62 -17.98 9.55
C HIS A 61 1.77 -18.85 8.63
N PHE A 62 2.03 -18.84 7.32
CA PHE A 62 1.26 -19.51 6.27
C PHE A 62 2.17 -20.25 5.30
N GLU A 63 1.63 -21.29 4.63
CA GLU A 63 2.22 -21.82 3.40
C GLU A 63 1.89 -20.86 2.26
N VAL A 64 2.78 -19.90 1.98
CA VAL A 64 2.51 -18.82 1.03
C VAL A 64 2.92 -19.21 -0.39
N GLU A 65 1.99 -19.04 -1.33
CA GLU A 65 2.24 -19.12 -2.77
C GLU A 65 2.01 -17.75 -3.43
N LEU A 66 3.08 -17.19 -4.02
CA LEU A 66 2.99 -15.93 -4.75
C LEU A 66 2.47 -16.15 -6.17
N VAL A 67 1.35 -15.52 -6.51
CA VAL A 67 0.72 -15.60 -7.82
C VAL A 67 0.85 -14.27 -8.56
N GLN A 68 1.59 -14.26 -9.68
CA GLN A 68 1.79 -13.05 -10.48
C GLN A 68 0.62 -12.85 -11.45
N ALA A 69 -0.13 -11.76 -11.28
CA ALA A 69 -1.31 -11.45 -12.10
C ALA A 69 -1.05 -10.42 -13.20
N LYS A 70 -0.11 -9.50 -13.00
CA LYS A 70 0.18 -8.35 -13.89
C LYS A 70 -1.08 -7.61 -14.35
N GLY A 71 -1.53 -6.69 -13.51
CA GLY A 71 -2.70 -5.85 -13.73
C GLY A 71 -3.96 -6.29 -12.98
N CYS A 72 -4.83 -5.33 -12.73
CA CYS A 72 -6.03 -5.51 -11.89
C CYS A 72 -7.03 -6.53 -12.48
N ALA A 73 -7.31 -6.47 -13.77
CA ALA A 73 -8.26 -7.38 -14.42
C ALA A 73 -7.80 -8.85 -14.31
N LYS A 74 -6.49 -9.11 -14.49
CA LYS A 74 -5.93 -10.46 -14.29
C LYS A 74 -5.95 -10.87 -12.83
N GLY A 75 -5.68 -9.95 -11.90
CA GLY A 75 -5.78 -10.21 -10.46
C GLY A 75 -7.17 -10.70 -10.09
N LYS A 76 -8.20 -9.97 -10.51
CA LYS A 76 -9.60 -10.35 -10.32
C LYS A 76 -9.93 -11.72 -10.91
N ALA A 77 -9.52 -11.97 -12.16
CA ALA A 77 -9.77 -13.24 -12.84
C ALA A 77 -9.03 -14.42 -12.19
N ILE A 78 -7.89 -14.19 -11.57
CA ILE A 78 -7.15 -15.22 -10.82
C ILE A 78 -7.86 -15.50 -9.50
N LEU A 79 -8.23 -14.45 -8.73
CA LEU A 79 -8.94 -14.60 -7.45
C LEU A 79 -10.15 -15.52 -7.57
N SER A 80 -10.93 -15.41 -8.67
CA SER A 80 -12.13 -16.23 -8.88
C SER A 80 -11.85 -17.71 -9.16
N LYS A 81 -10.59 -18.10 -9.35
CA LYS A 81 -10.17 -19.47 -9.69
C LYS A 81 -9.37 -20.15 -8.58
N LEU A 82 -8.96 -19.41 -7.58
CA LEU A 82 -8.18 -19.98 -6.47
C LEU A 82 -9.10 -20.74 -5.53
N GLU A 83 -8.64 -21.92 -5.10
CA GLU A 83 -9.41 -22.83 -4.21
C GLU A 83 -9.06 -22.66 -2.73
N ALA A 84 -8.06 -21.84 -2.42
CA ALA A 84 -7.63 -21.55 -1.06
C ALA A 84 -7.65 -20.04 -0.80
N PRO A 85 -7.57 -19.59 0.48
CA PRO A 85 -7.53 -18.19 0.83
C PRO A 85 -6.51 -17.39 0.04
N ALA A 86 -6.89 -16.21 -0.38
CA ALA A 86 -6.03 -15.30 -1.14
C ALA A 86 -5.98 -13.91 -0.48
N PHE A 87 -4.77 -13.35 -0.44
CA PHE A 87 -4.48 -12.00 0.00
C PHE A 87 -4.00 -11.17 -1.19
N MET A 88 -4.52 -9.97 -1.32
CA MET A 88 -4.15 -9.06 -2.39
C MET A 88 -4.11 -7.61 -1.87
N ILE A 89 -3.11 -6.86 -2.32
CA ILE A 89 -3.07 -5.41 -2.10
C ILE A 89 -3.70 -4.73 -3.31
N TRP A 90 -4.63 -3.79 -3.03
CA TRP A 90 -5.36 -3.05 -4.05
C TRP A 90 -5.29 -1.56 -3.78
N GLU A 91 -4.85 -0.77 -4.73
CA GLU A 91 -4.80 0.67 -4.55
C GLU A 91 -6.18 1.31 -4.69
N GLY A 92 -6.50 2.28 -3.81
CA GLY A 92 -7.82 2.92 -3.75
C GLY A 92 -8.24 3.61 -5.05
N TYR A 93 -7.31 4.16 -5.81
CA TYR A 93 -7.62 4.76 -7.10
C TYR A 93 -8.07 3.75 -8.19
N ASN A 94 -7.77 2.45 -8.05
CA ASN A 94 -8.37 1.42 -8.90
C ASN A 94 -9.87 1.30 -8.66
N LEU A 95 -10.31 1.52 -7.41
CA LEU A 95 -11.73 1.57 -7.07
C LEU A 95 -12.41 2.76 -7.76
N VAL A 96 -11.81 3.95 -7.67
CA VAL A 96 -12.31 5.15 -8.35
C VAL A 96 -12.38 4.94 -9.87
N GLY A 97 -11.35 4.33 -10.47
CA GLY A 97 -11.34 4.02 -11.89
C GLY A 97 -12.42 3.03 -12.33
N ALA A 98 -12.63 2.01 -11.52
CA ALA A 98 -13.68 1.03 -11.78
C ALA A 98 -15.08 1.66 -11.69
N MET A 99 -15.35 2.45 -10.66
CA MET A 99 -16.63 3.12 -10.44
C MET A 99 -16.89 4.20 -11.48
N SER A 100 -15.86 4.91 -11.96
CA SER A 100 -15.99 5.91 -13.05
C SER A 100 -16.18 5.29 -14.44
N GLY A 101 -16.20 3.96 -14.55
CA GLY A 101 -16.32 3.25 -15.83
C GLY A 101 -15.08 3.30 -16.72
N LYS A 102 -13.97 3.89 -16.26
CA LYS A 102 -12.71 3.93 -17.04
C LYS A 102 -12.00 2.58 -17.07
N ASN A 103 -12.07 1.83 -15.97
CA ASN A 103 -11.48 0.49 -15.85
C ASN A 103 -12.48 -0.48 -15.20
N PRO A 104 -13.65 -0.73 -15.83
CA PRO A 104 -14.71 -1.56 -15.25
C PRO A 104 -14.24 -3.00 -14.97
N GLU A 105 -13.27 -3.49 -15.74
CA GLU A 105 -12.66 -4.80 -15.53
C GLU A 105 -11.87 -4.90 -14.22
N CYS A 106 -11.49 -3.76 -13.64
CA CYS A 106 -10.80 -3.68 -12.35
C CYS A 106 -11.77 -3.55 -11.17
N ALA A 107 -13.08 -3.48 -11.41
CA ALA A 107 -14.06 -3.42 -10.35
C ALA A 107 -13.99 -4.69 -9.48
N LEU A 108 -13.75 -4.51 -8.20
CA LEU A 108 -13.89 -5.54 -7.18
C LEU A 108 -15.11 -5.18 -6.33
N ASP A 109 -15.91 -6.19 -6.03
CA ASP A 109 -16.94 -6.07 -4.99
C ASP A 109 -16.24 -6.06 -3.63
N ILE A 110 -15.75 -4.88 -3.24
CA ILE A 110 -15.14 -4.70 -1.93
C ILE A 110 -16.27 -4.56 -0.93
N THR A 111 -16.38 -5.55 -0.07
CA THR A 111 -17.37 -5.61 1.02
C THR A 111 -16.65 -5.73 2.35
N ALA A 112 -17.38 -5.54 3.45
CA ALA A 112 -16.82 -5.80 4.78
C ALA A 112 -16.30 -7.24 4.92
N ASP A 113 -16.86 -8.20 4.15
CA ASP A 113 -16.46 -9.60 4.21
C ASP A 113 -15.08 -9.86 3.60
N ASN A 114 -14.67 -9.11 2.58
CA ASN A 114 -13.39 -9.28 1.92
C ASN A 114 -12.37 -8.17 2.19
N PHE A 115 -12.78 -7.10 2.86
CA PHE A 115 -11.90 -6.03 3.28
C PHE A 115 -11.12 -6.41 4.55
N VAL A 116 -9.79 -6.29 4.55
CA VAL A 116 -8.94 -6.63 5.70
C VAL A 116 -8.49 -5.36 6.42
N ARG A 117 -7.86 -4.45 5.69
CA ARG A 117 -7.41 -3.17 6.22
C ARG A 117 -7.09 -2.18 5.10
N ALA A 118 -6.91 -0.92 5.44
CA ALA A 118 -6.30 0.07 4.58
C ALA A 118 -5.03 0.61 5.24
N ASP A 119 -4.01 0.81 4.46
CA ASP A 119 -2.81 1.53 4.85
C ASP A 119 -2.62 2.76 3.94
N TRP A 120 -1.84 3.71 4.42
CA TRP A 120 -1.60 4.97 3.76
C TRP A 120 -0.16 5.09 3.32
N LYS A 121 0.08 5.66 2.15
CA LYS A 121 1.41 6.05 1.71
C LYS A 121 1.42 7.48 1.23
N TYR A 122 2.48 8.18 1.51
CA TYR A 122 2.72 9.49 0.94
C TYR A 122 3.51 9.38 -0.36
N ASN A 123 3.10 10.15 -1.33
CA ASN A 123 3.84 10.33 -2.57
C ASN A 123 4.43 11.73 -2.62
N TYR A 124 5.39 11.90 -3.51
CA TYR A 124 6.01 13.19 -3.80
C TYR A 124 5.74 13.56 -5.25
N ILE A 125 5.64 14.87 -5.50
CA ILE A 125 5.87 15.43 -6.83
C ILE A 125 7.34 15.80 -6.89
N VAL A 126 7.99 15.35 -7.94
CA VAL A 126 9.42 15.57 -8.18
C VAL A 126 9.64 16.18 -9.54
N SER A 127 10.75 16.89 -9.70
CA SER A 127 11.30 17.31 -10.99
C SER A 127 12.71 16.74 -11.20
N SER A 128 13.25 16.85 -12.42
CA SER A 128 14.64 16.49 -12.63
C SER A 128 15.56 17.61 -12.10
N THR A 129 16.75 17.23 -11.62
CA THR A 129 17.76 18.20 -11.18
C THR A 129 18.17 19.14 -12.33
N ASP A 130 18.20 18.63 -13.56
CA ASP A 130 18.60 19.41 -14.73
C ASP A 130 17.54 20.46 -15.13
N SER A 131 16.25 20.17 -14.93
CA SER A 131 15.16 21.15 -15.18
C SER A 131 15.07 22.19 -14.08
N ASN A 132 15.46 21.84 -12.85
CA ASN A 132 15.41 22.66 -11.65
C ASN A 132 14.05 23.35 -11.40
N LEU A 133 12.95 22.68 -11.80
CA LEU A 133 11.59 23.17 -11.56
C LEU A 133 11.22 22.96 -10.10
N GLY A 134 10.68 24.00 -9.47
CA GLY A 134 10.33 23.99 -8.06
C GLY A 134 8.83 24.15 -7.80
N ILE A 135 8.48 24.41 -6.54
CA ILE A 135 7.07 24.58 -6.11
C ILE A 135 6.42 25.80 -6.78
N ASN A 136 7.15 26.86 -7.03
CA ASN A 136 6.65 28.07 -7.69
C ASN A 136 6.38 27.86 -9.19
N ASP A 137 7.02 26.85 -9.82
CA ASP A 137 6.71 26.45 -11.19
C ASP A 137 5.48 25.52 -11.21
N LEU A 138 5.30 24.75 -10.15
CA LEU A 138 4.17 23.80 -10.04
C LEU A 138 2.86 24.49 -9.66
N VAL A 139 2.86 25.47 -8.76
CA VAL A 139 1.65 26.07 -8.18
C VAL A 139 1.43 27.49 -8.69
N GLY A 140 0.26 27.74 -9.28
CA GLY A 140 -0.12 29.06 -9.78
C GLY A 140 0.65 29.52 -11.02
N SER A 141 1.17 28.60 -11.81
CA SER A 141 1.95 28.90 -13.00
C SER A 141 1.08 29.06 -14.26
N ASP A 142 1.35 30.09 -15.04
CA ASP A 142 0.71 30.29 -16.35
C ASP A 142 1.26 29.35 -17.45
N ARG A 143 2.28 28.54 -17.14
CA ARG A 143 2.87 27.59 -18.05
C ARG A 143 2.15 26.26 -18.03
N SER A 144 2.22 25.54 -19.15
CA SER A 144 1.74 24.16 -19.25
C SER A 144 2.91 23.19 -19.02
N TYR A 145 2.72 22.16 -18.19
CA TYR A 145 3.73 21.17 -17.87
C TYR A 145 3.23 19.75 -18.15
N LYS A 146 4.13 18.88 -18.62
CA LYS A 146 3.87 17.44 -18.74
C LYS A 146 4.05 16.79 -17.37
N PHE A 147 3.00 16.17 -16.90
CA PHE A 147 2.95 15.52 -15.58
C PHE A 147 2.89 14.00 -15.74
N GLY A 148 3.99 13.33 -15.37
CA GLY A 148 4.10 11.89 -15.49
C GLY A 148 3.51 11.12 -14.34
N TYR A 149 3.03 9.92 -14.62
CA TYR A 149 2.57 8.95 -13.63
C TYR A 149 2.70 7.52 -14.14
N ALA A 150 2.79 6.55 -13.24
CA ALA A 150 2.71 5.15 -13.63
C ALA A 150 1.26 4.76 -13.90
N ILE A 151 1.03 3.93 -14.92
CA ILE A 151 -0.32 3.45 -15.26
C ILE A 151 -0.77 2.46 -14.19
N VAL A 152 -1.42 2.98 -13.17
CA VAL A 152 -2.14 2.19 -12.18
C VAL A 152 -3.41 2.99 -11.87
N GLY A 153 -4.50 2.67 -12.55
CA GLY A 153 -5.80 3.35 -12.36
C GLY A 153 -5.97 4.70 -13.06
N PRO A 154 -7.00 5.46 -12.72
CA PRO A 154 -7.41 6.70 -13.42
C PRO A 154 -6.59 7.93 -12.96
N PHE A 155 -5.28 7.83 -12.97
CA PHE A 155 -4.41 8.93 -12.57
C PHE A 155 -4.56 10.19 -13.43
N ASP A 156 -5.02 10.06 -14.66
CA ASP A 156 -5.36 11.20 -15.50
C ASP A 156 -6.47 12.08 -14.90
N LEU A 157 -7.49 11.47 -14.27
CA LEU A 157 -8.53 12.23 -13.55
C LEU A 157 -7.93 12.99 -12.38
N TRP A 158 -7.07 12.33 -11.62
CA TRP A 158 -6.40 12.94 -10.48
C TRP A 158 -5.46 14.08 -10.92
N VAL A 159 -4.67 13.90 -11.99
CA VAL A 159 -3.82 14.97 -12.53
C VAL A 159 -4.65 16.17 -12.98
N ASN A 160 -5.80 15.94 -13.61
CA ASN A 160 -6.71 17.01 -14.03
C ASN A 160 -7.30 17.74 -12.81
N GLU A 161 -7.66 17.03 -11.75
CA GLU A 161 -8.17 17.65 -10.53
C GLU A 161 -7.05 18.41 -9.79
N LEU A 162 -5.86 17.83 -9.67
CA LEU A 162 -4.69 18.50 -9.14
C LEU A 162 -4.40 19.80 -9.92
N SER A 163 -4.43 19.75 -11.26
CA SER A 163 -4.22 20.89 -12.15
C SER A 163 -5.16 22.07 -11.81
N LYS A 164 -6.45 21.80 -11.60
CA LYS A 164 -7.43 22.83 -11.20
C LYS A 164 -7.11 23.42 -9.83
N GLN A 165 -6.79 22.56 -8.85
CA GLN A 165 -6.56 22.98 -7.47
C GLN A 165 -5.30 23.82 -7.30
N ILE A 166 -4.23 23.47 -8.01
CA ILE A 166 -2.97 24.23 -7.97
C ILE A 166 -2.92 25.38 -8.99
N GLN A 167 -3.96 25.53 -9.80
CA GLN A 167 -4.08 26.58 -10.84
C GLN A 167 -2.91 26.57 -11.83
N THR A 168 -2.52 25.36 -12.29
CA THR A 168 -1.43 25.17 -13.26
C THR A 168 -1.88 24.13 -14.28
N ASP A 169 -1.66 24.38 -15.56
CA ASP A 169 -2.04 23.48 -16.63
C ASP A 169 -1.12 22.25 -16.68
N LEU A 170 -1.55 21.14 -16.09
CA LEU A 170 -0.84 19.87 -16.11
C LEU A 170 -1.38 18.97 -17.23
N LYS A 171 -0.48 18.49 -18.08
CA LYS A 171 -0.78 17.52 -19.15
C LYS A 171 -0.42 16.12 -18.67
N PRO A 172 -1.38 15.24 -18.36
CA PRO A 172 -1.11 13.90 -17.87
C PRO A 172 -0.39 13.04 -18.92
N VAL A 173 0.71 12.39 -18.55
CA VAL A 173 1.47 11.46 -19.38
C VAL A 173 1.65 10.14 -18.64
N ALA A 174 1.05 9.08 -19.18
CA ALA A 174 1.04 7.75 -18.58
C ALA A 174 2.24 6.91 -18.99
N TYR A 175 2.84 6.20 -18.03
CA TYR A 175 3.94 5.26 -18.24
C TYR A 175 3.57 3.87 -17.68
N GLU A 176 4.13 2.82 -18.27
CA GLU A 176 3.86 1.43 -17.86
C GLU A 176 4.38 1.08 -16.45
N SER A 177 5.30 1.87 -15.91
CA SER A 177 5.87 1.67 -14.57
C SER A 177 6.44 2.96 -14.00
N SER A 178 6.59 3.03 -12.67
CA SER A 178 7.28 4.14 -12.00
C SER A 178 8.75 4.25 -12.44
N GLY A 179 9.38 3.14 -12.83
CA GLY A 179 10.75 3.15 -13.35
C GLY A 179 10.84 3.83 -14.71
N ALA A 180 9.92 3.49 -15.64
CA ALA A 180 9.84 4.12 -16.95
C ALA A 180 9.55 5.62 -16.84
N ALA A 181 8.58 6.00 -15.99
CA ALA A 181 8.25 7.40 -15.71
C ALA A 181 9.45 8.18 -15.13
N SER A 182 10.21 7.56 -14.21
CA SER A 182 11.40 8.18 -13.63
C SER A 182 12.48 8.43 -14.67
N MET A 183 12.70 7.50 -15.59
CA MET A 183 13.66 7.70 -16.66
C MET A 183 13.22 8.79 -17.63
N ALA A 184 11.92 8.87 -17.95
CA ALA A 184 11.37 9.94 -18.79
C ALA A 184 11.55 11.33 -18.15
N LEU A 185 11.39 11.44 -16.82
CA LEU A 185 11.67 12.68 -16.10
C LEU A 185 13.16 13.07 -16.19
N ILE A 186 14.05 12.12 -15.93
CA ILE A 186 15.51 12.35 -15.97
C ILE A 186 15.97 12.74 -17.39
N ASN A 187 15.34 12.18 -18.42
CA ASN A 187 15.61 12.50 -19.81
C ASN A 187 14.96 13.81 -20.30
N GLY A 188 14.16 14.49 -19.47
CA GLY A 188 13.47 15.72 -19.84
C GLY A 188 12.26 15.53 -20.76
N GLU A 189 11.71 14.32 -20.85
CA GLU A 189 10.51 14.02 -21.64
C GLU A 189 9.23 14.53 -20.96
N ILE A 190 9.25 14.62 -19.62
CA ILE A 190 8.23 15.19 -18.75
C ILE A 190 8.87 16.16 -17.75
N ASP A 191 8.05 17.08 -17.21
CA ASP A 191 8.50 18.17 -16.34
C ASP A 191 8.39 17.79 -14.87
N PHE A 192 7.28 17.15 -14.49
CA PHE A 192 6.99 16.68 -13.14
C PHE A 192 6.57 15.22 -13.16
N LEU A 193 6.75 14.55 -12.03
CA LEU A 193 6.39 13.15 -11.83
C LEU A 193 5.87 12.91 -10.42
N VAL A 194 4.80 12.14 -10.28
CA VAL A 194 4.38 11.61 -8.98
C VAL A 194 5.02 10.26 -8.71
N VAL A 195 5.73 10.14 -7.58
CA VAL A 195 6.42 8.92 -7.16
C VAL A 195 6.39 8.73 -5.64
N ASN A 196 6.58 7.49 -5.19
CA ASN A 196 6.77 7.19 -3.78
C ASN A 196 8.16 7.58 -3.27
N GLY A 197 8.30 7.72 -1.96
CA GLY A 197 9.53 8.15 -1.30
C GLY A 197 10.75 7.28 -1.61
N LYS A 198 10.58 5.96 -1.80
CA LYS A 198 11.69 5.05 -2.13
C LYS A 198 12.26 5.32 -3.51
N GLN A 199 11.38 5.61 -4.48
CA GLN A 199 11.80 5.99 -5.82
C GLN A 199 12.55 7.32 -5.79
N VAL A 200 12.03 8.29 -5.02
CA VAL A 200 12.69 9.58 -4.81
C VAL A 200 14.08 9.38 -4.22
N ALA A 201 14.18 8.72 -3.07
CA ALA A 201 15.44 8.52 -2.36
C ALA A 201 16.53 7.88 -3.25
N LYS A 202 16.12 6.93 -4.12
CA LYS A 202 17.04 6.27 -5.06
C LYS A 202 17.66 7.26 -6.04
N PHE A 203 16.88 8.17 -6.64
CA PHE A 203 17.36 9.07 -7.67
C PHE A 203 17.89 10.40 -7.10
N GLU A 204 17.39 10.83 -5.94
CA GLU A 204 17.92 11.96 -5.19
C GLU A 204 19.37 11.69 -4.74
N ALA A 205 19.66 10.48 -4.21
CA ALA A 205 21.02 10.05 -3.89
C ALA A 205 21.98 10.04 -5.09
N GLN A 206 21.45 9.98 -6.31
CA GLN A 206 22.21 10.08 -7.54
C GLN A 206 22.28 11.52 -8.11
N GLY A 207 21.68 12.49 -7.42
CA GLY A 207 21.58 13.87 -7.88
C GLY A 207 20.75 14.06 -9.16
N LYS A 208 19.75 13.18 -9.38
CA LYS A 208 18.93 13.17 -10.60
C LYS A 208 17.52 13.72 -10.42
N MET A 209 17.02 13.73 -9.21
CA MET A 209 15.69 14.24 -8.87
C MET A 209 15.73 15.14 -7.65
N ILE A 210 14.81 16.09 -7.62
CA ILE A 210 14.54 16.94 -6.46
C ILE A 210 13.07 16.82 -6.08
N LYS A 211 12.78 16.86 -4.79
CA LYS A 211 11.42 16.93 -4.27
C LYS A 211 10.87 18.34 -4.47
N VAL A 212 9.70 18.43 -5.07
CA VAL A 212 9.00 19.69 -5.31
C VAL A 212 7.87 19.88 -4.31
N ALA A 213 7.09 18.83 -4.06
CA ALA A 213 5.99 18.84 -3.13
C ALA A 213 5.75 17.45 -2.55
N THR A 214 5.12 17.38 -1.38
CA THR A 214 4.66 16.13 -0.77
C THR A 214 3.16 16.14 -0.53
N PHE A 215 2.54 14.97 -0.63
CA PHE A 215 1.15 14.76 -0.23
C PHE A 215 0.98 14.45 1.27
N ASN A 216 2.08 14.45 2.03
CA ASN A 216 2.00 14.45 3.47
C ASN A 216 1.47 15.81 3.96
N PRO A 217 0.29 15.88 4.62
CA PRO A 217 -0.29 17.16 5.07
C PRO A 217 0.60 17.91 6.06
N GLU A 218 1.46 17.19 6.78
CA GLU A 218 2.38 17.75 7.77
C GLU A 218 3.72 18.15 7.15
N GLY A 219 3.92 17.83 5.84
CA GLY A 219 5.22 17.96 5.19
C GLY A 219 6.21 16.89 5.68
N ASP A 220 7.44 16.96 5.24
CA ASP A 220 8.56 16.16 5.72
C ASP A 220 9.67 17.02 6.36
N GLY A 221 9.34 18.27 6.67
CA GLY A 221 10.27 19.27 7.24
C GLY A 221 11.03 20.08 6.18
N GLU A 222 11.22 19.55 4.98
CA GLU A 222 11.98 20.20 3.90
C GLU A 222 11.10 20.46 2.66
N THR A 223 10.16 19.57 2.39
CA THR A 223 9.31 19.62 1.19
C THR A 223 7.92 20.19 1.54
N PRO A 224 7.45 21.22 0.80
CA PRO A 224 6.14 21.79 1.07
C PRO A 224 5.01 20.79 0.80
N ALA A 225 3.99 20.81 1.67
CA ALA A 225 2.81 19.98 1.51
C ALA A 225 1.85 20.57 0.48
N ILE A 226 1.31 19.71 -0.41
CA ILE A 226 0.15 20.01 -1.24
C ILE A 226 -1.09 19.40 -0.59
N LYS A 227 -1.98 20.22 -0.06
CA LYS A 227 -3.17 19.79 0.68
C LYS A 227 -4.25 19.15 -0.20
N SER A 228 -4.20 19.37 -1.48
CA SER A 228 -5.26 19.01 -2.44
C SER A 228 -5.44 17.53 -2.71
N PHE A 229 -4.50 16.69 -2.29
CA PHE A 229 -4.58 15.24 -2.55
C PHE A 229 -5.58 14.53 -1.64
N ALA A 230 -5.83 15.08 -0.46
CA ALA A 230 -6.80 14.55 0.49
C ALA A 230 -8.21 14.48 -0.11
N ASP A 231 -8.61 15.49 -0.88
CA ASP A 231 -9.95 15.58 -1.45
C ASP A 231 -10.19 14.56 -2.58
N PHE A 232 -9.14 14.18 -3.30
CA PHE A 232 -9.25 13.23 -4.41
C PHE A 232 -9.26 11.76 -3.97
N THR A 233 -8.51 11.41 -2.94
CA THR A 233 -8.37 10.02 -2.49
C THR A 233 -9.24 9.68 -1.29
N GLY A 234 -9.92 10.66 -0.70
CA GLY A 234 -10.59 10.55 0.60
C GLY A 234 -9.65 10.34 1.76
N ALA A 235 -8.39 10.42 1.44
CA ALA A 235 -7.35 10.19 2.38
C ALA A 235 -6.91 11.52 2.96
N ASP A 236 -7.10 11.74 4.22
CA ASP A 236 -6.50 12.87 4.95
C ASP A 236 -4.97 12.84 4.87
N LYS A 237 -4.37 11.76 4.35
CA LYS A 237 -2.94 11.45 4.54
C LYS A 237 -2.28 10.71 3.36
N GLY A 238 -2.69 10.92 2.12
CA GLY A 238 -1.98 10.32 0.96
C GLY A 238 -2.77 9.24 0.21
N VAL A 239 -2.10 8.30 -0.43
CA VAL A 239 -2.74 7.22 -1.20
C VAL A 239 -3.14 6.07 -0.29
N VAL A 240 -4.38 5.60 -0.43
CA VAL A 240 -4.90 4.43 0.29
C VAL A 240 -4.55 3.15 -0.45
N GLU A 241 -4.04 2.19 0.28
CA GLU A 241 -3.92 0.80 -0.16
C GLU A 241 -4.92 -0.06 0.61
N PHE A 242 -5.77 -0.79 -0.11
CA PHE A 242 -6.68 -1.75 0.48
C PHE A 242 -6.06 -3.13 0.50
N PHE A 243 -6.16 -3.80 1.64
CA PHE A 243 -5.79 -5.19 1.78
C PHE A 243 -7.07 -6.01 1.72
N LEU A 244 -7.11 -6.90 0.74
CA LEU A 244 -8.28 -7.71 0.44
C LEU A 244 -8.00 -9.18 0.70
N PHE A 245 -9.04 -9.85 1.18
CA PHE A 245 -9.04 -11.27 1.42
C PHE A 245 -10.14 -11.92 0.60
N ALA A 246 -9.85 -13.06 -0.03
CA ALA A 246 -10.81 -13.78 -0.85
C ALA A 246 -10.70 -15.29 -0.63
N ASN A 247 -11.74 -16.02 -0.96
CA ASN A 247 -11.79 -17.48 -1.01
C ASN A 247 -11.47 -18.20 0.32
N GLY A 248 -11.71 -17.54 1.45
CA GLY A 248 -11.51 -18.12 2.78
C GLY A 248 -12.67 -17.86 3.71
N SER A 249 -12.64 -18.53 4.87
CA SER A 249 -13.61 -18.31 5.94
C SER A 249 -13.34 -17.00 6.70
N GLN A 250 -14.33 -16.53 7.47
CA GLN A 250 -14.13 -15.36 8.34
C GLN A 250 -13.08 -15.62 9.43
N GLU A 251 -12.93 -16.86 9.87
CA GLU A 251 -11.89 -17.24 10.83
C GLU A 251 -10.50 -17.09 10.22
N GLN A 252 -10.29 -17.56 8.99
CA GLN A 252 -9.02 -17.40 8.26
C GLN A 252 -8.72 -15.93 7.96
N LYS A 253 -9.75 -15.12 7.64
CA LYS A 253 -9.59 -13.67 7.50
C LYS A 253 -9.13 -13.03 8.80
N GLN A 254 -9.75 -13.38 9.93
CA GLN A 254 -9.37 -12.85 11.24
C GLN A 254 -7.93 -13.22 11.60
N GLN A 255 -7.54 -14.47 11.35
CA GLN A 255 -6.15 -14.92 11.52
C GLN A 255 -5.18 -14.09 10.67
N LEU A 256 -5.48 -13.82 9.40
CA LEU A 256 -4.66 -12.96 8.55
C LEU A 256 -4.56 -11.53 9.11
N ILE A 257 -5.66 -10.97 9.59
CA ILE A 257 -5.67 -9.64 10.22
C ILE A 257 -4.74 -9.60 11.44
N GLU A 258 -4.77 -10.60 12.29
CA GLU A 258 -3.92 -10.70 13.48
C GLU A 258 -2.43 -10.79 13.10
N VAL A 259 -2.12 -11.60 12.08
CA VAL A 259 -0.75 -11.72 11.55
C VAL A 259 -0.29 -10.40 10.93
N LEU A 260 -1.09 -9.75 10.10
CA LEU A 260 -0.75 -8.45 9.53
C LEU A 260 -0.52 -7.38 10.60
N ASN A 261 -1.35 -7.36 11.66
CA ASN A 261 -1.13 -6.45 12.79
C ASN A 261 0.19 -6.73 13.51
N THR A 262 0.58 -8.01 13.65
CA THR A 262 1.85 -8.41 14.22
C THR A 262 3.03 -7.94 13.36
N ILE A 263 2.95 -8.18 12.04
CA ILE A 263 3.95 -7.71 11.06
C ILE A 263 4.12 -6.19 11.16
N HIS A 264 3.02 -5.44 11.21
CA HIS A 264 3.08 -3.98 11.25
C HIS A 264 3.56 -3.42 12.61
N ALA A 265 3.42 -4.17 13.67
CA ALA A 265 3.96 -3.80 14.99
C ALA A 265 5.47 -4.09 15.10
N ASP A 266 5.99 -5.04 14.31
CA ASP A 266 7.40 -5.40 14.32
C ASP A 266 8.22 -4.49 13.39
N GLN A 267 9.10 -3.68 13.99
CA GLN A 267 10.01 -2.79 13.25
C GLN A 267 11.06 -3.57 12.43
N ASN A 268 11.22 -4.85 12.66
CA ASN A 268 12.15 -5.73 11.94
C ASN A 268 11.49 -6.47 10.77
N ALA A 269 10.17 -6.53 10.69
CA ALA A 269 9.45 -7.13 9.59
C ALA A 269 9.80 -6.44 8.24
N ASN A 270 9.87 -7.24 7.18
CA ASN A 270 10.26 -6.73 5.85
C ASN A 270 9.26 -5.71 5.31
N ALA A 271 7.95 -5.96 5.49
CA ALA A 271 6.91 -5.03 5.09
C ALA A 271 7.02 -3.70 5.85
N THR A 272 7.19 -3.72 7.17
CA THR A 272 7.35 -2.53 8.01
C THR A 272 8.61 -1.74 7.63
N LYS A 273 9.75 -2.41 7.46
CA LYS A 273 10.99 -1.77 6.98
C LYS A 273 10.81 -1.17 5.59
N TRP A 274 10.09 -1.88 4.71
CA TRP A 274 9.83 -1.37 3.38
C TRP A 274 9.04 -0.07 3.44
N TYR A 275 7.94 -0.02 4.18
CA TYR A 275 7.16 1.20 4.36
C TYR A 275 7.98 2.31 5.03
N SER A 276 8.66 2.04 6.11
CA SER A 276 9.46 3.03 6.83
C SER A 276 10.56 3.65 5.97
N SER A 277 11.22 2.84 5.13
CA SER A 277 12.28 3.31 4.24
C SER A 277 11.77 4.02 2.98
N ALA A 278 10.54 3.70 2.55
CA ALA A 278 10.03 4.10 1.25
C ALA A 278 9.18 5.36 1.29
N MET A 279 8.51 5.64 2.41
CA MET A 279 7.32 6.47 2.41
C MET A 279 7.31 7.58 3.46
N GLY A 280 8.32 7.71 4.32
CA GLY A 280 8.17 8.57 5.50
C GLY A 280 6.93 8.12 6.28
N PHE A 281 6.91 6.88 6.74
CA PHE A 281 5.71 6.20 7.15
C PHE A 281 5.10 6.78 8.42
N VAL A 282 3.86 7.16 8.34
CA VAL A 282 3.01 7.29 9.52
C VAL A 282 2.69 5.88 10.01
N ASN A 283 3.04 5.61 11.27
CA ASN A 283 2.68 4.40 11.98
C ASN A 283 1.32 3.89 11.53
N SER A 284 1.28 2.58 11.24
CA SER A 284 0.09 1.88 10.80
C SER A 284 -1.14 2.45 11.51
N LEU A 285 -1.88 3.25 10.78
CA LEU A 285 -3.11 3.78 11.32
C LEU A 285 -3.99 2.56 11.54
N LYS A 286 -4.33 2.30 12.79
CA LYS A 286 -5.37 1.34 13.13
C LYS A 286 -6.66 1.88 12.56
N TYR A 287 -6.96 1.52 11.31
CA TYR A 287 -8.21 1.91 10.70
C TYR A 287 -9.35 1.13 11.33
N ASP A 288 -10.33 1.89 11.74
CA ASP A 288 -11.71 1.41 11.76
C ASP A 288 -12.05 1.01 10.31
N GLN A 289 -12.18 -0.30 10.09
CA GLN A 289 -12.36 -0.91 8.77
C GLN A 289 -13.52 -0.29 7.98
N GLY A 290 -14.58 0.18 8.64
CA GLY A 290 -15.73 0.83 8.02
C GLY A 290 -15.41 2.20 7.44
N THR A 291 -14.72 3.05 8.19
CA THR A 291 -14.58 4.47 7.84
C THR A 291 -13.70 4.70 6.61
N ALA A 292 -12.60 3.96 6.45
CA ALA A 292 -11.72 4.09 5.29
C ALA A 292 -12.39 3.58 4.00
N TYR A 293 -13.14 2.49 4.10
CA TYR A 293 -13.93 1.95 3.00
C TYR A 293 -15.05 2.89 2.58
N GLU A 294 -15.88 3.35 3.53
CA GLU A 294 -16.99 4.28 3.26
C GLU A 294 -16.51 5.60 2.67
N ARG A 295 -15.41 6.16 3.17
CA ARG A 295 -14.80 7.35 2.61
C ARG A 295 -14.36 7.15 1.16
N SER A 296 -13.68 6.05 0.86
CA SER A 296 -13.21 5.76 -0.50
C SER A 296 -14.36 5.59 -1.49
N ILE A 297 -15.47 4.96 -1.06
CA ILE A 297 -16.70 4.87 -1.85
C ILE A 297 -17.29 6.26 -2.08
N ALA A 298 -17.46 7.06 -1.03
CA ALA A 298 -18.05 8.40 -1.12
C ALA A 298 -17.28 9.31 -2.10
N ILE A 299 -15.96 9.16 -2.17
CA ILE A 299 -15.11 9.92 -3.07
C ILE A 299 -15.23 9.42 -4.50
N ALA A 300 -15.17 8.10 -4.70
CA ALA A 300 -15.43 7.54 -6.01
C ALA A 300 -16.80 8.03 -6.55
N GLU A 301 -17.85 8.03 -5.73
CA GLU A 301 -19.16 8.53 -6.08
C GLU A 301 -19.19 10.05 -6.38
N SER A 302 -18.39 10.85 -5.65
CA SER A 302 -18.33 12.30 -5.89
C SER A 302 -17.72 12.66 -7.25
N HIS A 303 -16.85 11.79 -7.78
CA HIS A 303 -16.24 11.96 -9.11
C HIS A 303 -17.07 11.40 -10.26
N LEU A 304 -18.18 10.72 -9.96
CA LEU A 304 -19.13 10.22 -10.97
C LEU A 304 -20.23 11.25 -11.33
N LYS A 305 -20.36 12.30 -10.55
CA LYS A 305 -21.31 13.40 -10.75
C LYS A 305 -20.67 14.53 -11.55
#